data_edaf441aded0c3cb8829a84289fd2e3f
#
_entry.id   edaf441aded0c3cb8829a84289fd2e3f
#
_cell.length_a   1.000
_cell.length_b   1.000
_cell.length_c   1.000
_cell.angle_alpha   90.00
_cell.angle_beta   90.00
_cell.angle_gamma   90.00
#
_symmetry.space_group_name_H-M   'P 1'
#
loop_
_entity.id
_entity.type
_entity.pdbx_description
1 polymer ?
#
loop_
_entity_poly.entity_id
_entity_poly.type
_entity_poly.pdbx_seq_one_letter_code
_entity_poly.pdbx_strand_id
1 'polypeptide(L)'
;EVATAIPAFIGHTQFARDGNKDLTGIPFRISSMAEFHSFFGFAPTLRFGIRPEDSESEDTTNDINVLFPDGSCQLTLPKTFYALYYNMLLFYANGGGPCYIVSVGDYEHDFKSIDFTNALLALKKEQEPTLVVVPEAVYMEEGDCYKVQTAALMHCGNDMKNRFAILDVFNGYKDENGAIIKNFRENIGNNFLAYCASYYPWINTSIVTEKDITFYNIEKDSLEKLEELILNEFSKKSGVTNEAVNELMDKFKLLLTMKEDEAERFHTLLYQVSSVYRSILREIRL
;
A
#
# COMPACT_ATOMS: atom_id res chain seq x y z
N GLU A 1 -18.50 -24.07 -19.58
CA GLU A 1 -17.18 -23.96 -18.93
C GLU A 1 -17.37 -23.32 -17.56
N VAL A 2 -16.90 -23.96 -16.51
CA VAL A 2 -16.87 -23.37 -15.18
C VAL A 2 -15.59 -22.53 -15.13
N ALA A 3 -15.70 -21.22 -14.87
CA ALA A 3 -14.55 -20.36 -14.66
C ALA A 3 -13.77 -20.88 -13.43
N THR A 4 -12.53 -21.31 -13.62
CA THR A 4 -11.77 -22.05 -12.59
C THR A 4 -10.87 -21.16 -11.72
N ALA A 5 -10.85 -19.84 -11.92
CA ALA A 5 -9.97 -18.94 -11.20
C ALA A 5 -10.63 -17.55 -11.04
N ILE A 6 -11.66 -17.49 -10.19
CA ILE A 6 -12.30 -16.21 -9.84
C ILE A 6 -11.88 -15.86 -8.43
N PRO A 7 -10.96 -14.88 -8.24
CA PRO A 7 -10.54 -14.46 -6.93
C PRO A 7 -11.57 -13.54 -6.26
N ALA A 8 -11.62 -13.61 -4.93
CA ALA A 8 -12.23 -12.62 -4.09
C ALA A 8 -11.13 -11.91 -3.29
N PHE A 9 -11.00 -10.61 -3.48
CA PHE A 9 -10.07 -9.76 -2.77
C PHE A 9 -10.81 -9.02 -1.63
N ILE A 10 -10.23 -9.03 -0.45
CA ILE A 10 -10.78 -8.39 0.75
C ILE A 10 -9.79 -7.34 1.24
N GLY A 11 -10.23 -6.09 1.41
CA GLY A 11 -9.39 -4.99 1.88
C GLY A 11 -10.10 -3.66 1.89
N HIS A 12 -9.37 -2.59 2.24
CA HIS A 12 -9.87 -1.23 2.26
C HIS A 12 -9.90 -0.61 0.86
N THR A 13 -10.80 0.32 0.65
CA THR A 13 -11.00 1.03 -0.62
C THR A 13 -11.22 2.52 -0.35
N GLN A 14 -11.08 3.39 -1.34
CA GLN A 14 -11.33 4.81 -1.13
C GLN A 14 -12.79 5.07 -0.69
N PHE A 15 -13.71 4.35 -1.28
CA PHE A 15 -15.12 4.27 -0.94
C PHE A 15 -15.65 2.93 -1.46
N ALA A 16 -16.88 2.55 -1.09
CA ALA A 16 -17.53 1.36 -1.61
C ALA A 16 -19.01 1.69 -1.89
N ARG A 17 -19.37 1.96 -3.17
CA ARG A 17 -20.73 2.38 -3.51
C ARG A 17 -21.10 2.09 -4.97
N ASP A 18 -22.39 1.81 -5.19
CA ASP A 18 -23.03 1.79 -6.49
C ASP A 18 -24.17 2.83 -6.49
N GLY A 19 -23.92 4.00 -7.07
CA GLY A 19 -24.77 5.17 -6.91
C GLY A 19 -24.92 5.55 -5.43
N ASN A 20 -26.14 5.43 -4.90
CA ASN A 20 -26.45 5.71 -3.49
C ASN A 20 -26.40 4.45 -2.60
N LYS A 21 -26.14 3.28 -3.17
CA LYS A 21 -26.08 2.02 -2.42
C LYS A 21 -24.69 1.82 -1.85
N ASP A 22 -24.59 1.66 -0.53
CA ASP A 22 -23.36 1.27 0.15
C ASP A 22 -23.03 -0.19 -0.18
N LEU A 23 -21.78 -0.44 -0.56
CA LEU A 23 -21.21 -1.76 -0.84
C LEU A 23 -20.24 -2.24 0.22
N THR A 24 -20.04 -1.51 1.32
CA THR A 24 -19.15 -1.92 2.40
C THR A 24 -19.59 -3.26 2.99
N GLY A 25 -18.67 -4.22 3.08
CA GLY A 25 -18.95 -5.58 3.54
C GLY A 25 -19.78 -6.45 2.58
N ILE A 26 -20.09 -5.95 1.37
CA ILE A 26 -20.87 -6.68 0.38
C ILE A 26 -19.94 -7.18 -0.73
N PRO A 27 -19.85 -8.50 -0.98
CA PRO A 27 -19.13 -9.03 -2.13
C PRO A 27 -19.71 -8.47 -3.44
N PHE A 28 -18.88 -7.79 -4.21
CA PHE A 28 -19.32 -7.15 -5.45
C PHE A 28 -18.40 -7.57 -6.60
N ARG A 29 -18.99 -8.06 -7.69
CA ARG A 29 -18.29 -8.58 -8.85
C ARG A 29 -17.89 -7.44 -9.79
N ILE A 30 -16.64 -7.43 -10.20
CA ILE A 30 -16.09 -6.52 -11.21
C ILE A 30 -15.28 -7.31 -12.25
N SER A 31 -14.99 -6.69 -13.40
CA SER A 31 -14.30 -7.32 -14.52
C SER A 31 -13.11 -6.50 -15.03
N SER A 32 -12.91 -5.29 -14.51
CA SER A 32 -11.85 -4.39 -14.96
C SER A 32 -11.43 -3.40 -13.87
N MET A 33 -10.23 -2.80 -14.05
CA MET A 33 -9.77 -1.71 -13.18
C MET A 33 -10.66 -0.46 -13.31
N ALA A 34 -11.29 -0.23 -14.47
CA ALA A 34 -12.23 0.87 -14.64
C ALA A 34 -13.49 0.70 -13.79
N GLU A 35 -14.01 -0.53 -13.68
CA GLU A 35 -15.10 -0.85 -12.76
C GLU A 35 -14.67 -0.72 -11.30
N PHE A 36 -13.43 -1.15 -10.96
CA PHE A 36 -12.88 -0.92 -9.63
C PHE A 36 -12.91 0.58 -9.28
N HIS A 37 -12.39 1.43 -10.16
CA HIS A 37 -12.41 2.88 -9.94
C HIS A 37 -13.81 3.44 -9.75
N SER A 38 -14.78 2.94 -10.51
CA SER A 38 -16.16 3.42 -10.46
C SER A 38 -16.86 3.09 -9.15
N PHE A 39 -16.62 1.91 -8.57
CA PHE A 39 -17.33 1.41 -7.39
C PHE A 39 -16.53 1.55 -6.09
N PHE A 40 -15.17 1.56 -6.19
CA PHE A 40 -14.27 1.48 -5.04
C PHE A 40 -13.24 2.61 -4.99
N GLY A 41 -13.14 3.43 -6.02
CA GLY A 41 -12.25 4.60 -6.05
C GLY A 41 -10.82 4.31 -6.46
N PHE A 42 -9.92 5.18 -6.01
CA PHE A 42 -8.53 5.23 -6.46
C PHE A 42 -7.56 4.83 -5.34
N ALA A 43 -6.26 4.98 -5.62
CA ALA A 43 -5.19 4.66 -4.68
C ALA A 43 -5.27 5.47 -3.38
N PRO A 44 -4.85 4.88 -2.25
CA PRO A 44 -4.61 5.65 -1.04
C PRO A 44 -3.47 6.66 -1.28
N THR A 45 -3.57 7.84 -0.66
CA THR A 45 -2.48 8.79 -0.66
C THR A 45 -1.41 8.31 0.32
N LEU A 46 -0.32 7.74 -0.22
CA LEU A 46 0.83 7.38 0.60
C LEU A 46 1.53 8.65 1.09
N ARG A 47 1.86 8.72 2.37
CA ARG A 47 2.62 9.81 2.97
C ARG A 47 3.82 9.24 3.71
N PHE A 48 5.00 9.80 3.43
CA PHE A 48 6.27 9.39 4.01
C PHE A 48 6.76 10.48 4.96
N GLY A 49 7.21 10.09 6.14
CA GLY A 49 7.91 10.98 7.06
C GLY A 49 9.42 10.96 6.82
N ILE A 50 10.10 12.05 7.16
CA ILE A 50 11.55 12.15 7.22
C ILE A 50 11.93 12.49 8.65
N ARG A 51 12.71 11.61 9.30
CA ARG A 51 13.13 11.78 10.71
C ARG A 51 14.65 11.66 10.84
N PRO A 52 15.28 12.29 11.84
CA PRO A 52 16.67 12.03 12.17
C PRO A 52 16.90 10.55 12.52
N GLU A 53 18.08 10.00 12.21
CA GLU A 53 18.43 8.59 12.49
C GLU A 53 18.29 8.23 13.98
N ASP A 54 18.67 9.17 14.87
CA ASP A 54 18.64 8.95 16.33
C ASP A 54 17.24 9.13 16.96
N SER A 55 16.20 9.39 16.19
CA SER A 55 14.85 9.48 16.74
C SER A 55 14.34 8.09 17.06
N GLU A 56 14.31 7.72 18.35
CA GLU A 56 13.58 6.53 18.82
C GLU A 56 12.12 6.68 18.40
N SER A 57 11.69 5.91 17.40
CA SER A 57 10.27 5.81 17.10
C SER A 57 9.64 4.86 18.13
N GLU A 58 8.69 5.32 18.90
CA GLU A 58 7.92 4.48 19.81
C GLU A 58 7.11 3.38 19.08
N ASP A 59 7.10 3.39 17.75
CA ASP A 59 6.28 2.52 16.87
C ASP A 59 7.14 1.79 15.85
N THR A 60 7.98 0.85 16.31
CA THR A 60 8.98 0.13 15.49
C THR A 60 8.45 -1.10 14.74
N THR A 61 7.16 -1.34 14.67
CA THR A 61 6.62 -2.62 14.18
C THR A 61 6.64 -2.82 12.67
N ASN A 62 6.73 -1.76 11.85
CA ASN A 62 6.74 -1.86 10.39
C ASN A 62 7.74 -0.91 9.68
N ASP A 63 8.74 -0.39 10.38
CA ASP A 63 9.69 0.55 9.80
C ASP A 63 10.66 -0.18 8.85
N ILE A 64 10.37 -0.10 7.55
CA ILE A 64 11.41 -0.26 6.53
C ILE A 64 12.19 1.05 6.54
N ASN A 65 13.14 1.18 7.46
CA ASN A 65 13.96 2.38 7.58
C ASN A 65 14.92 2.45 6.38
N VAL A 66 14.62 3.35 5.46
CA VAL A 66 15.53 3.69 4.38
C VAL A 66 16.38 4.86 4.86
N LEU A 67 17.65 4.59 5.13
CA LEU A 67 18.63 5.64 5.47
C LEU A 67 18.93 6.48 4.23
N PHE A 68 19.02 7.78 4.43
CA PHE A 68 19.59 8.66 3.42
C PHE A 68 21.10 8.37 3.25
N PRO A 69 21.68 8.63 2.07
CA PRO A 69 23.08 8.25 1.79
C PRO A 69 24.10 8.83 2.74
N ASP A 70 23.80 9.95 3.41
CA ASP A 70 24.69 10.57 4.41
C ASP A 70 24.46 10.05 5.84
N GLY A 71 23.49 9.15 6.04
CA GLY A 71 23.14 8.57 7.34
C GLY A 71 22.46 9.55 8.30
N SER A 72 22.13 10.77 7.88
CA SER A 72 21.59 11.80 8.77
C SER A 72 20.10 11.68 9.08
N CYS A 73 19.37 10.99 8.22
CA CYS A 73 17.92 10.84 8.31
C CYS A 73 17.48 9.48 7.83
N GLN A 74 16.28 9.11 8.24
CA GLN A 74 15.57 7.92 7.78
C GLN A 74 14.21 8.32 7.19
N LEU A 75 13.78 7.57 6.19
CA LEU A 75 12.44 7.67 5.63
C LEU A 75 11.53 6.73 6.42
N THR A 76 10.46 7.27 7.00
CA THR A 76 9.46 6.47 7.69
C THR A 76 8.26 6.21 6.78
N LEU A 77 7.78 4.97 6.78
CA LEU A 77 6.59 4.58 6.03
C LEU A 77 5.31 5.02 6.78
N PRO A 78 4.19 5.16 6.06
CA PRO A 78 2.90 5.37 6.70
C PRO A 78 2.57 4.21 7.64
N LYS A 79 2.00 4.52 8.81
CA LYS A 79 1.62 3.55 9.84
C LYS A 79 0.70 2.45 9.30
N THR A 80 -0.18 2.81 8.38
CA THR A 80 -1.14 1.90 7.75
C THR A 80 -0.93 1.88 6.24
N PHE A 81 -0.70 0.69 5.68
CA PHE A 81 -0.52 0.51 4.25
C PHE A 81 -1.71 -0.25 3.64
N TYR A 82 -2.59 0.47 2.96
CA TYR A 82 -3.74 -0.10 2.27
C TYR A 82 -3.32 -0.74 0.94
N ALA A 83 -3.17 -2.05 0.95
CA ALA A 83 -2.54 -2.78 -0.16
C ALA A 83 -3.51 -3.22 -1.26
N LEU A 84 -4.82 -3.23 -1.01
CA LEU A 84 -5.79 -3.78 -1.95
C LEU A 84 -5.71 -3.13 -3.33
N TYR A 85 -5.68 -1.81 -3.42
CA TYR A 85 -5.61 -1.10 -4.70
C TYR A 85 -4.41 -1.53 -5.55
N TYR A 86 -3.24 -1.63 -4.95
CA TYR A 86 -2.00 -2.02 -5.65
C TYR A 86 -2.03 -3.49 -6.09
N ASN A 87 -2.67 -4.36 -5.31
CA ASN A 87 -2.91 -5.74 -5.70
C ASN A 87 -3.87 -5.83 -6.89
N MET A 88 -4.89 -4.97 -6.96
CA MET A 88 -5.79 -4.89 -8.12
C MET A 88 -5.07 -4.40 -9.37
N LEU A 89 -4.19 -3.39 -9.25
CA LEU A 89 -3.33 -2.98 -10.36
C LEU A 89 -2.47 -4.14 -10.88
N LEU A 90 -1.81 -4.86 -9.96
CA LEU A 90 -0.97 -6.01 -10.30
C LEU A 90 -1.79 -7.12 -10.96
N PHE A 91 -2.97 -7.44 -10.42
CA PHE A 91 -3.86 -8.46 -10.95
C PHE A 91 -4.28 -8.16 -12.39
N TYR A 92 -4.78 -6.94 -12.67
CA TYR A 92 -5.22 -6.58 -14.01
C TYR A 92 -4.05 -6.36 -14.98
N ALA A 93 -2.90 -5.86 -14.53
CA ALA A 93 -1.69 -5.73 -15.36
C ALA A 93 -1.16 -7.10 -15.84
N ASN A 94 -1.44 -8.16 -15.09
CA ASN A 94 -1.08 -9.54 -15.45
C ASN A 94 -2.21 -10.33 -16.12
N GLY A 95 -3.19 -9.67 -16.70
CA GLY A 95 -4.27 -10.32 -17.45
C GLY A 95 -5.41 -10.82 -16.57
N GLY A 96 -5.59 -10.24 -15.39
CA GLY A 96 -6.71 -10.53 -14.50
C GLY A 96 -8.06 -10.36 -15.18
N GLY A 97 -8.98 -11.27 -14.87
CA GLY A 97 -10.35 -11.28 -15.38
C GLY A 97 -11.37 -10.88 -14.30
N PRO A 98 -12.59 -11.42 -14.38
CA PRO A 98 -13.61 -11.19 -13.37
C PRO A 98 -13.14 -11.59 -11.97
N CYS A 99 -13.45 -10.74 -10.97
CA CYS A 99 -13.14 -10.99 -9.57
C CYS A 99 -14.23 -10.39 -8.67
N TYR A 100 -14.18 -10.73 -7.38
CA TYR A 100 -15.02 -10.12 -6.36
C TYR A 100 -14.17 -9.20 -5.48
N ILE A 101 -14.74 -8.06 -5.11
CA ILE A 101 -14.17 -7.14 -4.11
C ILE A 101 -15.11 -7.13 -2.90
N VAL A 102 -14.52 -7.24 -1.71
CA VAL A 102 -15.23 -7.01 -0.46
C VAL A 102 -14.48 -5.90 0.28
N SER A 103 -15.03 -4.69 0.21
CA SER A 103 -14.49 -3.55 0.95
C SER A 103 -14.79 -3.69 2.42
N VAL A 104 -13.78 -3.53 3.28
CA VAL A 104 -13.93 -3.59 4.75
C VAL A 104 -13.93 -2.22 5.41
N GLY A 105 -13.75 -1.15 4.64
CA GLY A 105 -13.74 0.23 5.09
C GLY A 105 -13.04 1.14 4.10
N ASP A 106 -12.92 2.41 4.45
CA ASP A 106 -12.16 3.40 3.68
C ASP A 106 -10.73 3.58 4.22
N TYR A 107 -9.97 4.50 3.62
CA TYR A 107 -8.57 4.76 4.00
C TYR A 107 -8.39 5.61 5.27
N GLU A 108 -9.47 5.95 5.96
CA GLU A 108 -9.44 6.67 7.25
C GLU A 108 -9.61 5.71 8.44
N HIS A 109 -9.90 4.43 8.17
CA HIS A 109 -10.14 3.41 9.20
C HIS A 109 -8.90 2.56 9.46
N ASP A 110 -8.57 2.38 10.74
CA ASP A 110 -7.53 1.43 11.14
C ASP A 110 -7.93 -0.02 10.82
N PHE A 111 -6.93 -0.87 10.61
CA PHE A 111 -7.16 -2.30 10.41
C PHE A 111 -7.74 -2.95 11.66
N LYS A 112 -8.84 -3.66 11.48
CA LYS A 112 -9.47 -4.48 12.52
C LYS A 112 -9.73 -5.88 11.97
N SER A 113 -9.13 -6.89 12.57
CA SER A 113 -9.28 -8.30 12.15
C SER A 113 -10.74 -8.74 12.06
N ILE A 114 -11.63 -8.16 12.88
CA ILE A 114 -13.07 -8.46 12.85
C ILE A 114 -13.74 -8.07 11.53
N ASP A 115 -13.34 -6.95 10.91
CA ASP A 115 -13.96 -6.49 9.66
C ASP A 115 -13.64 -7.45 8.52
N PHE A 116 -12.40 -7.96 8.47
CA PHE A 116 -11.98 -8.96 7.49
C PHE A 116 -12.67 -10.31 7.73
N THR A 117 -12.85 -10.73 8.97
CA THR A 117 -13.59 -11.97 9.28
C THR A 117 -15.07 -11.84 8.93
N ASN A 118 -15.68 -10.68 9.12
CA ASN A 118 -17.06 -10.41 8.69
C ASN A 118 -17.18 -10.43 7.15
N ALA A 119 -16.18 -9.91 6.42
CA ALA A 119 -16.13 -9.99 4.96
C ALA A 119 -16.06 -11.44 4.48
N LEU A 120 -15.26 -12.29 5.13
CA LEU A 120 -15.24 -13.74 4.86
C LEU A 120 -16.60 -14.40 5.11
N LEU A 121 -17.32 -13.99 6.17
CA LEU A 121 -18.67 -14.49 6.42
C LEU A 121 -19.65 -14.04 5.33
N ALA A 122 -19.58 -12.78 4.88
CA ALA A 122 -20.41 -12.28 3.79
C ALA A 122 -20.16 -13.05 2.48
N LEU A 123 -18.89 -13.39 2.21
CA LEU A 123 -18.47 -14.11 1.02
C LEU A 123 -19.01 -15.55 0.94
N LYS A 124 -19.51 -16.13 2.04
CA LYS A 124 -20.18 -17.46 2.02
C LYS A 124 -21.43 -17.49 1.15
N LYS A 125 -22.06 -16.36 0.90
CA LYS A 125 -23.26 -16.25 0.07
C LYS A 125 -22.97 -16.38 -1.43
N GLU A 126 -21.74 -16.10 -1.84
CA GLU A 126 -21.31 -16.17 -3.22
C GLU A 126 -20.77 -17.58 -3.52
N GLN A 127 -21.18 -18.18 -4.64
CA GLN A 127 -20.75 -19.52 -5.03
C GLN A 127 -19.65 -19.53 -6.11
N GLU A 128 -19.50 -18.42 -6.82
CA GLU A 128 -18.59 -18.27 -7.95
C GLU A 128 -17.09 -18.14 -7.55
N PRO A 129 -16.72 -17.43 -6.45
CA PRO A 129 -15.32 -17.31 -6.08
C PRO A 129 -14.65 -18.64 -5.77
N THR A 130 -13.44 -18.84 -6.33
CA THR A 130 -12.62 -20.04 -6.12
C THR A 130 -11.31 -19.74 -5.38
N LEU A 131 -10.91 -18.48 -5.31
CA LEU A 131 -9.72 -18.04 -4.57
C LEU A 131 -10.11 -16.96 -3.57
N VAL A 132 -9.42 -16.93 -2.43
CA VAL A 132 -9.58 -15.88 -1.40
C VAL A 132 -8.22 -15.24 -1.16
N VAL A 133 -8.16 -13.92 -1.27
CA VAL A 133 -6.93 -13.12 -1.12
C VAL A 133 -7.20 -11.96 -0.16
N VAL A 134 -6.39 -11.84 0.89
CA VAL A 134 -6.47 -10.74 1.87
C VAL A 134 -5.11 -10.03 1.92
N PRO A 135 -4.81 -9.12 0.97
CA PRO A 135 -3.48 -8.54 0.84
C PRO A 135 -3.03 -7.74 2.07
N GLU A 136 -3.98 -7.18 2.80
CA GLU A 136 -3.73 -6.30 3.93
C GLU A 136 -3.46 -7.05 5.24
N ALA A 137 -3.68 -8.36 5.29
CA ALA A 137 -3.45 -9.15 6.49
C ALA A 137 -2.02 -8.99 7.05
N VAL A 138 -1.01 -8.94 6.17
CA VAL A 138 0.41 -8.84 6.56
C VAL A 138 0.87 -7.45 7.00
N TYR A 139 0.00 -6.45 6.89
CA TYR A 139 0.23 -5.08 7.40
C TYR A 139 -0.46 -4.82 8.73
N MET A 140 -1.10 -5.81 9.31
CA MET A 140 -1.66 -5.78 10.65
C MET A 140 -0.60 -6.14 11.70
N GLU A 141 -0.95 -5.97 12.98
CA GLU A 141 -0.21 -6.61 14.06
C GLU A 141 -0.18 -8.12 13.86
N GLU A 142 0.91 -8.76 14.22
CA GLU A 142 1.15 -10.19 13.96
C GLU A 142 -0.01 -11.09 14.37
N GLY A 143 -0.53 -10.89 15.59
CA GLY A 143 -1.66 -11.68 16.10
C GLY A 143 -2.93 -11.52 15.29
N ASP A 144 -3.22 -10.32 14.77
CA ASP A 144 -4.39 -10.05 13.94
C ASP A 144 -4.18 -10.57 12.51
N CYS A 145 -2.97 -10.50 11.97
CA CYS A 145 -2.61 -11.13 10.71
C CYS A 145 -2.98 -12.62 10.73
N TYR A 146 -2.50 -13.37 11.72
CA TYR A 146 -2.78 -14.80 11.81
C TYR A 146 -4.25 -15.12 12.12
N LYS A 147 -4.98 -14.25 12.86
CA LYS A 147 -6.44 -14.40 13.00
C LYS A 147 -7.16 -14.33 11.66
N VAL A 148 -6.81 -13.37 10.82
CA VAL A 148 -7.41 -13.22 9.48
C VAL A 148 -7.04 -14.39 8.57
N GLN A 149 -5.77 -14.79 8.56
CA GLN A 149 -5.30 -15.89 7.73
C GLN A 149 -5.91 -17.24 8.13
N THR A 150 -5.98 -17.53 9.43
CA THR A 150 -6.65 -18.76 9.92
C THR A 150 -8.16 -18.74 9.67
N ALA A 151 -8.81 -17.57 9.72
CA ALA A 151 -10.21 -17.44 9.34
C ALA A 151 -10.41 -17.71 7.83
N ALA A 152 -9.49 -17.25 6.96
CA ALA A 152 -9.52 -17.55 5.53
C ALA A 152 -9.34 -19.06 5.27
N LEU A 153 -8.44 -19.74 6.01
CA LEU A 153 -8.29 -21.20 5.95
C LEU A 153 -9.56 -21.94 6.37
N MET A 154 -10.19 -21.50 7.47
CA MET A 154 -11.44 -22.09 7.93
C MET A 154 -12.56 -21.88 6.89
N HIS A 155 -12.67 -20.68 6.34
CA HIS A 155 -13.62 -20.37 5.27
C HIS A 155 -13.43 -21.31 4.07
N CYS A 156 -12.19 -21.49 3.60
CA CYS A 156 -11.92 -22.33 2.43
C CYS A 156 -12.06 -23.82 2.73
N GLY A 157 -11.50 -24.32 3.85
CA GLY A 157 -11.38 -25.75 4.12
C GLY A 157 -12.53 -26.36 4.90
N ASN A 158 -13.21 -25.59 5.77
CA ASN A 158 -14.34 -26.07 6.56
C ASN A 158 -15.68 -25.65 5.95
N ASP A 159 -15.84 -24.36 5.67
CA ASP A 159 -17.15 -23.79 5.34
C ASP A 159 -17.53 -24.02 3.88
N MET A 160 -16.63 -23.75 2.94
CA MET A 160 -16.94 -23.77 1.51
C MET A 160 -16.42 -24.99 0.78
N LYS A 161 -15.21 -25.45 1.05
CA LYS A 161 -14.54 -26.65 0.46
C LYS A 161 -14.34 -26.63 -1.07
N ASN A 162 -14.69 -25.49 -1.70
CA ASN A 162 -14.56 -25.25 -3.14
C ASN A 162 -13.66 -24.05 -3.44
N ARG A 163 -12.92 -23.56 -2.43
CA ARG A 163 -12.07 -22.36 -2.49
C ARG A 163 -10.69 -22.64 -1.95
N PHE A 164 -9.76 -21.76 -2.34
CA PHE A 164 -8.37 -21.86 -1.97
C PHE A 164 -7.86 -20.50 -1.50
N ALA A 165 -7.23 -20.45 -0.34
CA ALA A 165 -6.68 -19.20 0.21
C ALA A 165 -5.26 -18.97 -0.32
N ILE A 166 -4.99 -17.75 -0.76
CA ILE A 166 -3.64 -17.28 -1.09
C ILE A 166 -3.16 -16.41 0.06
N LEU A 167 -2.08 -16.84 0.70
CA LEU A 167 -1.54 -16.21 1.89
C LEU A 167 -0.14 -15.67 1.62
N ASP A 168 0.15 -14.49 2.14
CA ASP A 168 1.50 -13.95 2.23
C ASP A 168 2.10 -14.25 3.60
N VAL A 169 3.41 -14.50 3.65
CA VAL A 169 4.11 -14.74 4.89
C VAL A 169 4.34 -13.40 5.61
N PHE A 170 3.90 -13.28 6.86
CA PHE A 170 4.11 -12.10 7.68
C PHE A 170 5.60 -11.75 7.77
N ASN A 171 5.96 -10.46 7.59
CA ASN A 171 7.35 -10.02 7.49
C ASN A 171 8.18 -10.72 6.38
N GLY A 172 7.53 -11.24 5.34
CA GLY A 172 8.17 -12.03 4.29
C GLY A 172 9.17 -11.26 3.40
N TYR A 173 9.39 -9.97 3.64
CA TYR A 173 10.46 -9.16 3.04
C TYR A 173 11.78 -9.26 3.80
N LYS A 174 11.77 -9.76 5.06
CA LYS A 174 12.98 -9.90 5.88
C LYS A 174 13.68 -11.23 5.58
N ASP A 175 15.02 -11.19 5.52
CA ASP A 175 15.86 -12.38 5.45
C ASP A 175 16.43 -12.68 6.84
N GLU A 176 15.77 -13.55 7.58
CA GLU A 176 16.14 -13.90 8.96
C GLU A 176 16.50 -15.39 9.07
N ASN A 177 17.30 -15.91 8.14
CA ASN A 177 17.84 -17.28 8.19
C ASN A 177 16.78 -18.37 8.48
N GLY A 178 15.60 -18.24 7.90
CA GLY A 178 14.50 -19.18 8.04
C GLY A 178 13.62 -18.99 9.29
N ALA A 179 13.92 -18.03 10.17
CA ALA A 179 13.10 -17.74 11.35
C ALA A 179 11.68 -17.30 10.96
N ILE A 180 11.54 -16.49 9.92
CA ILE A 180 10.26 -16.03 9.38
C ILE A 180 9.36 -17.21 8.98
N ILE A 181 9.90 -18.15 8.23
CA ILE A 181 9.16 -19.36 7.79
C ILE A 181 8.74 -20.23 8.99
N LYS A 182 9.65 -20.36 9.96
CA LYS A 182 9.37 -21.13 11.19
C LYS A 182 8.22 -20.48 11.97
N ASN A 183 8.32 -19.18 12.19
CA ASN A 183 7.30 -18.41 12.89
C ASN A 183 5.93 -18.48 12.18
N PHE A 184 5.91 -18.33 10.85
CA PHE A 184 4.69 -18.50 10.06
C PHE A 184 4.05 -19.87 10.27
N ARG A 185 4.84 -20.96 10.20
CA ARG A 185 4.33 -22.32 10.39
C ARG A 185 3.78 -22.57 11.79
N GLU A 186 4.41 -22.02 12.81
CA GLU A 186 3.98 -22.16 14.20
C GLU A 186 2.64 -21.44 14.44
N ASN A 187 2.42 -20.27 13.82
CA ASN A 187 1.24 -19.44 14.04
C ASN A 187 0.05 -19.79 13.14
N ILE A 188 0.28 -20.22 11.88
CA ILE A 188 -0.81 -20.58 10.96
C ILE A 188 -1.50 -21.89 11.37
N GLY A 189 -0.83 -22.72 12.17
CA GLY A 189 -1.36 -23.99 12.65
C GLY A 189 -1.38 -25.09 11.59
N ASN A 190 -2.11 -26.17 11.87
CA ASN A 190 -2.14 -27.39 11.05
C ASN A 190 -3.49 -27.65 10.37
N ASN A 191 -4.49 -26.79 10.58
CA ASN A 191 -5.83 -27.05 10.08
C ASN A 191 -6.00 -26.52 8.65
N PHE A 192 -6.61 -27.30 7.79
CA PHE A 192 -7.01 -26.91 6.43
C PHE A 192 -5.86 -26.47 5.50
N LEU A 193 -4.63 -26.85 5.76
CA LEU A 193 -3.47 -26.46 4.95
C LEU A 193 -3.56 -26.94 3.48
N ALA A 194 -4.34 -27.98 3.20
CA ALA A 194 -4.61 -28.42 1.83
C ALA A 194 -5.45 -27.41 1.02
N TYR A 195 -6.00 -26.38 1.66
CA TYR A 195 -6.83 -25.34 1.05
C TYR A 195 -6.12 -23.98 0.98
N CYS A 196 -4.80 -23.94 1.04
CA CYS A 196 -4.03 -22.72 0.85
C CYS A 196 -2.69 -22.94 0.16
N ALA A 197 -2.17 -21.85 -0.38
CA ALA A 197 -0.76 -21.69 -0.71
C ALA A 197 -0.21 -20.43 -0.02
N SER A 198 1.04 -20.51 0.42
CA SER A 198 1.76 -19.37 0.99
C SER A 198 3.01 -19.11 0.17
N TYR A 199 3.30 -17.82 -0.06
CA TYR A 199 4.43 -17.40 -0.88
C TYR A 199 5.45 -16.62 -0.04
N TYR A 200 6.73 -16.93 -0.29
CA TYR A 200 7.89 -16.33 0.35
C TYR A 200 9.11 -16.46 -0.59
N PRO A 201 10.02 -15.47 -0.61
CA PRO A 201 9.90 -14.13 -0.02
C PRO A 201 8.92 -13.22 -0.77
N TRP A 202 8.63 -12.04 -0.22
CA TRP A 202 7.91 -11.02 -0.98
C TRP A 202 8.73 -10.58 -2.18
N ILE A 203 8.05 -10.24 -3.26
CA ILE A 203 8.67 -9.81 -4.50
C ILE A 203 8.52 -8.31 -4.70
N ASN A 204 9.57 -7.67 -5.20
CA ASN A 204 9.49 -6.28 -5.65
C ASN A 204 8.75 -6.23 -6.99
N THR A 205 7.86 -5.26 -7.12
CA THR A 205 7.07 -5.05 -8.34
C THR A 205 7.33 -3.65 -8.91
N SER A 206 6.99 -3.45 -10.18
CA SER A 206 7.05 -2.15 -10.87
C SER A 206 5.67 -1.47 -10.95
N ILE A 207 4.72 -1.86 -10.11
CA ILE A 207 3.36 -1.29 -10.09
C ILE A 207 3.36 0.16 -9.62
N VAL A 208 4.24 0.49 -8.68
CA VAL A 208 4.53 1.87 -8.28
C VAL A 208 5.95 2.19 -8.72
N THR A 209 6.12 3.33 -9.38
CA THR A 209 7.39 3.81 -9.90
C THR A 209 7.77 5.15 -9.27
N GLU A 210 9.01 5.58 -9.46
CA GLU A 210 9.47 6.90 -9.01
C GLU A 210 8.62 8.06 -9.56
N LYS A 211 7.88 7.85 -10.66
CA LYS A 211 7.01 8.85 -11.28
C LYS A 211 5.70 9.04 -10.51
N ASP A 212 5.30 8.03 -9.76
CA ASP A 212 4.07 8.03 -8.98
C ASP A 212 4.27 8.67 -7.61
N ILE A 213 5.53 8.89 -7.20
CA ILE A 213 5.89 9.53 -5.93
C ILE A 213 6.27 10.99 -6.21
N THR A 214 5.60 11.88 -5.51
CA THR A 214 5.78 13.33 -5.63
C THR A 214 5.99 13.97 -4.25
N PHE A 215 6.25 15.27 -4.18
CA PHE A 215 6.29 16.00 -2.92
C PHE A 215 5.00 15.90 -2.10
N TYR A 216 3.88 15.66 -2.76
CA TYR A 216 2.60 15.46 -2.09
C TYR A 216 2.59 14.20 -1.21
N ASN A 217 3.49 13.27 -1.47
CA ASN A 217 3.67 12.05 -0.70
C ASN A 217 4.55 12.25 0.56
N ILE A 218 5.13 13.42 0.76
CA ILE A 218 5.89 13.73 1.97
C ILE A 218 4.96 14.36 3.01
N GLU A 219 5.07 13.92 4.25
CA GLU A 219 4.33 14.50 5.37
C GLU A 219 4.69 15.98 5.53
N LYS A 220 3.69 16.80 5.84
CA LYS A 220 3.86 18.24 5.94
C LYS A 220 4.95 18.64 6.94
N ASP A 221 5.02 17.96 8.06
CA ASP A 221 5.99 18.21 9.13
C ASP A 221 7.43 17.80 8.74
N SER A 222 7.56 16.98 7.70
CA SER A 222 8.86 16.52 7.17
C SER A 222 9.40 17.39 6.04
N LEU A 223 8.62 18.37 5.57
CA LEU A 223 8.98 19.19 4.41
C LEU A 223 10.13 20.15 4.71
N GLU A 224 10.20 20.69 5.91
CA GLU A 224 11.34 21.53 6.33
C GLU A 224 12.64 20.72 6.36
N LYS A 225 12.57 19.47 6.82
CA LYS A 225 13.75 18.59 6.84
C LYS A 225 14.17 18.19 5.43
N LEU A 226 13.23 17.96 4.53
CA LEU A 226 13.53 17.73 3.11
C LEU A 226 14.21 18.94 2.47
N GLU A 227 13.77 20.17 2.79
CA GLU A 227 14.41 21.41 2.36
C GLU A 227 15.88 21.48 2.81
N GLU A 228 16.13 21.20 4.09
CA GLU A 228 17.49 21.18 4.65
C GLU A 228 18.39 20.17 3.93
N LEU A 229 17.90 18.93 3.70
CA LEU A 229 18.65 17.88 3.01
C LEU A 229 18.97 18.29 1.57
N ILE A 230 18.03 18.87 0.84
CA ILE A 230 18.24 19.36 -0.52
C ILE A 230 19.32 20.44 -0.52
N LEU A 231 19.24 21.43 0.33
CA LEU A 231 20.22 22.53 0.42
C LEU A 231 21.62 21.99 0.79
N ASN A 232 21.70 21.04 1.71
CA ASN A 232 22.98 20.43 2.10
C ASN A 232 23.64 19.65 0.94
N GLU A 233 22.87 18.90 0.16
CA GLU A 233 23.40 18.19 -1.01
C GLU A 233 23.83 19.15 -2.11
N PHE A 234 23.11 20.25 -2.32
CA PHE A 234 23.47 21.28 -3.29
C PHE A 234 24.76 22.03 -2.93
N SER A 235 24.94 22.35 -1.65
CA SER A 235 26.16 23.03 -1.20
C SER A 235 27.45 22.22 -1.41
N LYS A 236 27.33 20.91 -1.53
CA LYS A 236 28.45 19.98 -1.74
C LYS A 236 28.84 19.80 -3.21
N LYS A 237 28.03 20.25 -4.17
CA LYS A 237 28.28 20.04 -5.62
C LYS A 237 28.53 21.35 -6.37
N SER A 238 29.65 21.40 -7.08
CA SER A 238 29.97 22.50 -8.01
C SER A 238 29.20 22.32 -9.31
N GLY A 239 28.37 23.29 -9.69
CA GLY A 239 27.72 23.33 -10.99
C GLY A 239 26.22 23.63 -10.97
N VAL A 240 25.55 23.53 -9.83
CA VAL A 240 24.14 23.95 -9.71
C VAL A 240 24.13 25.41 -9.28
N THR A 241 23.40 26.27 -10.04
CA THR A 241 23.32 27.68 -9.69
C THR A 241 22.38 27.87 -8.50
N ASN A 242 22.78 28.70 -7.54
CA ASN A 242 21.93 29.09 -6.40
C ASN A 242 20.53 29.62 -6.84
N GLU A 243 20.45 30.17 -8.04
CA GLU A 243 19.17 30.67 -8.62
C GLU A 243 18.17 29.55 -8.87
N ALA A 244 18.60 28.42 -9.47
CA ALA A 244 17.73 27.27 -9.71
C ALA A 244 17.23 26.63 -8.40
N VAL A 245 18.08 26.60 -7.37
CA VAL A 245 17.70 26.11 -6.04
C VAL A 245 16.69 27.04 -5.40
N ASN A 246 16.96 28.35 -5.41
CA ASN A 246 16.06 29.34 -4.83
C ASN A 246 14.69 29.34 -5.54
N GLU A 247 14.66 29.23 -6.87
CA GLU A 247 13.41 29.12 -7.63
C GLU A 247 12.60 27.87 -7.24
N LEU A 248 13.28 26.72 -7.04
CA LEU A 248 12.64 25.50 -6.57
C LEU A 248 12.06 25.70 -5.16
N MET A 249 12.82 26.30 -4.27
CA MET A 249 12.41 26.54 -2.88
C MET A 249 11.24 27.51 -2.78
N ASP A 250 11.23 28.57 -3.60
CA ASP A 250 10.11 29.52 -3.66
C ASP A 250 8.83 28.85 -4.16
N LYS A 251 8.92 28.01 -5.20
CA LYS A 251 7.79 27.22 -5.69
C LYS A 251 7.30 26.22 -4.66
N PHE A 252 8.23 25.62 -3.92
CA PHE A 252 7.91 24.67 -2.85
C PHE A 252 7.18 25.35 -1.69
N LYS A 253 7.68 26.52 -1.22
CA LYS A 253 7.01 27.31 -0.18
C LYS A 253 5.60 27.74 -0.63
N LEU A 254 5.45 28.08 -1.90
CA LEU A 254 4.14 28.43 -2.45
C LEU A 254 3.17 27.24 -2.39
N LEU A 255 3.63 26.01 -2.74
CA LEU A 255 2.82 24.79 -2.63
C LEU A 255 2.32 24.54 -1.19
N LEU A 256 3.16 24.80 -0.18
CA LEU A 256 2.79 24.64 1.22
C LEU A 256 1.69 25.59 1.71
N THR A 257 1.57 26.74 1.06
CA THR A 257 0.61 27.78 1.44
C THR A 257 -0.70 27.71 0.65
N MET A 258 -0.75 26.93 -0.43
CA MET A 258 -1.95 26.80 -1.26
C MET A 258 -3.05 26.01 -0.56
N LYS A 259 -4.28 26.47 -0.72
CA LYS A 259 -5.48 25.75 -0.27
C LYS A 259 -5.91 24.75 -1.34
N GLU A 260 -6.54 23.65 -0.92
CA GLU A 260 -7.07 22.62 -1.81
C GLU A 260 -8.10 23.14 -2.83
N ASP A 261 -8.70 24.31 -2.57
CA ASP A 261 -9.70 24.95 -3.46
C ASP A 261 -9.11 25.47 -4.80
N GLU A 262 -7.78 25.54 -4.92
CA GLU A 262 -7.08 25.95 -6.14
C GLU A 262 -6.50 24.74 -6.92
N ALA A 263 -7.24 23.66 -7.00
CA ALA A 263 -6.77 22.35 -7.47
C ALA A 263 -6.02 22.40 -8.82
N GLU A 264 -6.50 23.14 -9.81
CA GLU A 264 -5.88 23.19 -11.14
C GLU A 264 -4.51 23.90 -11.11
N ARG A 265 -4.40 25.00 -10.37
CA ARG A 265 -3.15 25.72 -10.17
C ARG A 265 -2.17 24.92 -9.29
N PHE A 266 -2.69 24.24 -8.28
CA PHE A 266 -1.93 23.35 -7.42
C PHE A 266 -1.28 22.21 -8.23
N HIS A 267 -2.04 21.53 -9.08
CA HIS A 267 -1.52 20.45 -9.92
C HIS A 267 -0.46 20.93 -10.92
N THR A 268 -0.65 22.11 -11.52
CA THR A 268 0.34 22.69 -12.43
C THR A 268 1.64 23.02 -11.69
N LEU A 269 1.56 23.61 -10.51
CA LEU A 269 2.72 23.95 -9.70
C LEU A 269 3.42 22.70 -9.15
N LEU A 270 2.66 21.71 -8.70
CA LEU A 270 3.17 20.42 -8.26
C LEU A 270 3.95 19.70 -9.38
N TYR A 271 3.42 19.73 -10.61
CA TYR A 271 4.11 19.17 -11.76
C TYR A 271 5.43 19.90 -12.04
N GLN A 272 5.43 21.25 -11.99
CA GLN A 272 6.63 22.05 -12.19
C GLN A 272 7.69 21.77 -11.12
N VAL A 273 7.30 21.74 -9.84
CA VAL A 273 8.20 21.41 -8.71
C VAL A 273 8.76 20.01 -8.87
N SER A 274 7.93 19.04 -9.19
CA SER A 274 8.35 17.65 -9.41
C SER A 274 9.28 17.49 -10.61
N SER A 275 9.09 18.30 -11.66
CA SER A 275 9.95 18.30 -12.85
C SER A 275 11.33 18.87 -12.53
N VAL A 276 11.39 20.01 -11.86
CA VAL A 276 12.67 20.64 -11.44
C VAL A 276 13.41 19.74 -10.46
N TYR A 277 12.72 19.17 -9.48
CA TYR A 277 13.31 18.22 -8.52
C TYR A 277 13.91 16.99 -9.20
N ARG A 278 13.21 16.42 -10.17
CA ARG A 278 13.74 15.29 -10.96
C ARG A 278 14.97 15.66 -11.78
N SER A 279 14.99 16.85 -12.37
CA SER A 279 16.18 17.39 -13.06
C SER A 279 17.36 17.51 -12.11
N ILE A 280 17.12 18.06 -10.94
CA ILE A 280 18.11 18.22 -9.89
C ILE A 280 18.63 16.86 -9.40
N LEU A 281 17.76 15.89 -9.09
CA LEU A 281 18.17 14.54 -8.70
C LEU A 281 18.96 13.83 -9.80
N ARG A 282 18.66 14.08 -11.07
CA ARG A 282 19.43 13.54 -12.20
C ARG A 282 20.86 14.06 -12.20
N GLU A 283 21.06 15.34 -11.98
CA GLU A 283 22.37 15.96 -11.90
C GLU A 283 23.17 15.53 -10.66
N ILE A 284 22.46 15.17 -9.58
CA ILE A 284 23.06 14.64 -8.35
C ILE A 284 23.52 13.18 -8.52
N ARG A 285 22.86 12.39 -9.36
CA ARG A 285 23.19 10.97 -9.59
C ARG A 285 24.25 10.74 -10.67
N LEU A 286 24.60 11.75 -11.45
CA LEU A 286 25.67 11.74 -12.45
C LEU A 286 26.96 12.36 -11.89
#